data_a36a9558f12fe7e76f3e879e93a6f7e0
#
_entry.id   a36a9558f12fe7e76f3e879e93a6f7e0
#
_cell.length_a   1.000
_cell.length_b   1.000
_cell.length_c   1.000
_cell.angle_alpha   90.00
_cell.angle_beta   90.00
_cell.angle_gamma   90.00
#
_symmetry.space_group_name_H-M   'P 1'
#
loop_
_entity.id
_entity.type
_entity.pdbx_description
1 polymer ?
#
loop_
_entity_poly.entity_id
_entity_poly.type
_entity_poly.pdbx_seq_one_letter_code
_entity_poly.pdbx_strand_id
1 'polypeptide(L)'
;MPARMHYTVLEPSSTERVAIRGLEYNVRRWGPADAPKVFLLHGWMDTSATFQFVVDALRHDWQLIAPDWRGYGETTWLHRPYWFPDYYADLEALLAHYAPAGPVRLVGHSMGANIAGIYAGLRPQRVARLAMLDFIGLKAPADVDAPQQLGRWLDAQL
;
A
#
# COMPACT_ATOMS: atom_id res chain seq x y z
N MET A 1 37.06 10.73 -11.17
CA MET A 1 35.89 10.40 -10.40
C MET A 1 34.70 10.40 -11.34
N PRO A 2 33.81 9.37 -11.38
CA PRO A 2 32.62 9.45 -12.19
C PRO A 2 31.73 10.57 -11.65
N ALA A 3 31.15 11.37 -12.55
CA ALA A 3 30.22 12.42 -12.20
C ALA A 3 29.05 11.79 -11.40
N ARG A 4 28.73 12.35 -10.23
CA ARG A 4 27.52 11.95 -9.49
C ARG A 4 26.34 12.28 -10.39
N MET A 5 25.66 11.25 -10.89
CA MET A 5 24.35 11.45 -11.52
C MET A 5 23.38 11.92 -10.43
N HIS A 6 22.95 13.17 -10.51
CA HIS A 6 21.90 13.70 -9.67
C HIS A 6 20.56 13.29 -10.27
N TYR A 7 19.77 12.53 -9.53
CA TYR A 7 18.38 12.28 -9.89
C TYR A 7 17.59 13.59 -9.82
N THR A 8 16.81 13.86 -10.85
CA THR A 8 15.92 15.02 -10.91
C THR A 8 14.50 14.53 -10.95
N VAL A 9 13.70 14.97 -9.99
CA VAL A 9 12.26 14.70 -9.95
C VAL A 9 11.60 15.37 -11.16
N LEU A 10 10.87 14.59 -11.96
CA LEU A 10 10.15 15.06 -13.13
C LEU A 10 8.73 15.49 -12.78
N GLU A 11 8.05 14.71 -11.94
CA GLU A 11 6.70 15.02 -11.47
C GLU A 11 6.69 15.17 -9.94
N PRO A 12 6.62 16.41 -9.42
CA PRO A 12 6.67 16.65 -7.99
C PRO A 12 5.40 16.14 -7.29
N SER A 13 5.59 15.54 -6.11
CA SER A 13 4.48 15.08 -5.26
C SER A 13 3.99 16.17 -4.32
N SER A 14 2.75 16.04 -3.88
CA SER A 14 2.22 16.68 -2.67
C SER A 14 1.94 15.64 -1.60
N THR A 15 1.93 16.04 -0.33
CA THR A 15 1.53 15.17 0.79
C THR A 15 0.41 15.83 1.58
N GLU A 16 -0.45 15.00 2.16
CA GLU A 16 -1.50 15.44 3.06
C GLU A 16 -1.66 14.49 4.23
N ARG A 17 -2.27 14.98 5.31
CA ARG A 17 -2.62 14.18 6.48
C ARG A 17 -4.11 13.86 6.46
N VAL A 18 -4.44 12.58 6.62
CA VAL A 18 -5.82 12.08 6.56
C VAL A 18 -6.11 11.21 7.77
N ALA A 19 -7.22 11.47 8.44
CA ALA A 19 -7.67 10.64 9.56
C ALA A 19 -8.26 9.32 9.04
N ILE A 20 -7.58 8.21 9.31
CA ILE A 20 -7.97 6.85 8.91
C ILE A 20 -7.99 5.97 10.15
N ARG A 21 -9.16 5.48 10.54
CA ARG A 21 -9.36 4.55 11.67
C ARG A 21 -8.62 4.97 12.95
N GLY A 22 -8.69 6.26 13.29
CA GLY A 22 -8.06 6.83 14.49
C GLY A 22 -6.56 7.08 14.41
N LEU A 23 -5.96 6.92 13.23
CA LEU A 23 -4.58 7.30 12.94
C LEU A 23 -4.55 8.46 11.95
N GLU A 24 -3.52 9.28 12.05
CA GLU A 24 -3.22 10.28 11.04
C GLU A 24 -2.28 9.66 10.00
N TYR A 25 -2.82 9.39 8.84
CA TYR A 25 -2.09 8.84 7.70
C TYR A 25 -1.42 9.94 6.90
N ASN A 26 -0.15 9.76 6.57
CA ASN A 26 0.51 10.53 5.52
C ASN A 26 0.19 9.91 4.18
N VAL A 27 -0.34 10.71 3.24
CA VAL A 27 -0.66 10.25 1.90
C VAL A 27 0.02 11.14 0.88
N ARG A 28 0.85 10.55 0.04
CA ARG A 28 1.55 11.21 -1.05
C ARG A 28 0.73 11.09 -2.34
N ARG A 29 0.69 12.17 -3.10
CA ARG A 29 -0.09 12.22 -4.34
C ARG A 29 0.69 12.86 -5.47
N TRP A 30 0.42 12.39 -6.69
CA TRP A 30 0.89 12.95 -7.95
C TRP A 30 -0.26 13.03 -8.94
N GLY A 31 -0.14 13.93 -9.89
CA GLY A 31 -1.10 14.12 -10.97
C GLY A 31 -2.39 14.83 -10.58
N PRO A 32 -3.26 15.09 -11.55
CA PRO A 32 -4.49 15.86 -11.37
C PRO A 32 -5.51 15.13 -10.48
N ALA A 33 -6.22 15.90 -9.64
CA ALA A 33 -7.16 15.33 -8.66
C ALA A 33 -8.40 14.66 -9.28
N ASP A 34 -8.76 15.08 -10.49
CA ASP A 34 -9.89 14.58 -11.28
C ASP A 34 -9.53 13.40 -12.22
N ALA A 35 -8.24 13.08 -12.34
CA ALA A 35 -7.78 11.96 -13.14
C ALA A 35 -8.16 10.59 -12.54
N PRO A 36 -8.19 9.53 -13.35
CA PRO A 36 -8.43 8.18 -12.86
C PRO A 36 -7.41 7.76 -11.80
N LYS A 37 -7.88 7.19 -10.68
CA LYS A 37 -7.06 6.92 -9.50
C LYS A 37 -6.36 5.58 -9.58
N VAL A 38 -5.08 5.58 -9.16
CA VAL A 38 -4.26 4.39 -8.93
C VAL A 38 -3.63 4.49 -7.54
N PHE A 39 -3.82 3.49 -6.72
CA PHE A 39 -3.21 3.41 -5.40
C PHE A 39 -1.91 2.64 -5.46
N LEU A 40 -0.84 3.24 -4.92
CA LEU A 40 0.50 2.66 -4.86
C LEU A 40 0.81 2.27 -3.42
N LEU A 41 1.00 0.98 -3.18
CA LEU A 41 1.06 0.38 -1.85
C LEU A 41 2.48 -0.17 -1.61
N HIS A 42 3.23 0.47 -0.71
CA HIS A 42 4.65 0.18 -0.48
C HIS A 42 4.89 -1.13 0.30
N GLY A 43 6.13 -1.60 0.25
CA GLY A 43 6.60 -2.81 0.91
C GLY A 43 6.96 -2.63 2.38
N TRP A 44 7.49 -3.70 2.98
CA TRP A 44 8.06 -3.69 4.34
C TRP A 44 9.27 -2.77 4.40
N MET A 45 9.42 -2.02 5.48
CA MET A 45 10.52 -1.07 5.73
C MET A 45 10.70 -0.02 4.61
N ASP A 46 9.61 0.36 3.99
CA ASP A 46 9.56 1.30 2.89
C ASP A 46 8.55 2.43 3.16
N THR A 47 8.43 3.40 2.26
CA THR A 47 7.50 4.52 2.36
C THR A 47 6.92 4.88 0.99
N SER A 48 5.89 5.72 0.99
CA SER A 48 5.30 6.26 -0.24
C SER A 48 6.29 7.01 -1.14
N ALA A 49 7.38 7.53 -0.56
CA ALA A 49 8.35 8.36 -1.29
C ALA A 49 9.12 7.57 -2.36
N THR A 50 9.35 6.26 -2.17
CA THR A 50 10.07 5.42 -3.13
C THR A 50 9.36 5.27 -4.46
N PHE A 51 8.05 5.46 -4.49
CA PHE A 51 7.30 5.45 -5.74
C PHE A 51 7.64 6.61 -6.68
N GLN A 52 8.36 7.64 -6.23
CA GLN A 52 8.77 8.75 -7.10
C GLN A 52 9.47 8.27 -8.37
N PHE A 53 10.35 7.25 -8.26
CA PHE A 53 11.06 6.71 -9.42
C PHE A 53 10.12 6.02 -10.42
N VAL A 54 9.09 5.34 -9.90
CA VAL A 54 8.05 4.70 -10.72
C VAL A 54 7.18 5.76 -11.38
N VAL A 55 6.79 6.79 -10.64
CA VAL A 55 5.97 7.89 -11.12
C VAL A 55 6.65 8.61 -12.28
N ASP A 56 7.93 8.96 -12.12
CA ASP A 56 8.71 9.65 -13.16
C ASP A 56 8.92 8.79 -14.43
N ALA A 57 8.81 7.46 -14.29
CA ALA A 57 8.86 6.54 -15.42
C ALA A 57 7.48 6.31 -16.09
N LEU A 58 6.39 6.57 -15.35
CA LEU A 58 5.03 6.42 -15.86
C LEU A 58 4.60 7.68 -16.62
N ARG A 59 4.27 7.51 -17.90
CA ARG A 59 3.76 8.62 -18.73
C ARG A 59 2.25 8.47 -18.91
N HIS A 60 1.48 8.84 -17.87
CA HIS A 60 0.03 8.70 -17.88
C HIS A 60 -0.66 9.82 -17.09
N ASP A 61 -1.83 10.22 -17.54
CA ASP A 61 -2.72 11.17 -16.87
C ASP A 61 -3.50 10.46 -15.76
N TRP A 62 -2.82 10.00 -14.71
CA TRP A 62 -3.42 9.38 -13.54
C TRP A 62 -3.21 10.23 -12.29
N GLN A 63 -4.17 10.17 -11.37
CA GLN A 63 -3.93 10.53 -10.00
C GLN A 63 -3.33 9.32 -9.27
N LEU A 64 -2.08 9.43 -8.86
CA LEU A 64 -1.39 8.40 -8.08
C LEU A 64 -1.48 8.74 -6.60
N ILE A 65 -1.89 7.78 -5.78
CA ILE A 65 -2.15 7.96 -4.34
C ILE A 65 -1.37 6.89 -3.59
N ALA A 66 -0.41 7.29 -2.78
CA ALA A 66 0.46 6.39 -2.02
C ALA A 66 0.40 6.73 -0.53
N PRO A 67 -0.30 5.96 0.29
CA PRO A 67 -0.22 6.09 1.74
C PRO A 67 1.12 5.56 2.26
N ASP A 68 1.66 6.18 3.31
CA ASP A 68 2.56 5.48 4.21
C ASP A 68 1.73 4.58 5.11
N TRP A 69 2.01 3.27 5.13
CA TRP A 69 1.27 2.35 5.99
C TRP A 69 1.41 2.71 7.48
N ARG A 70 0.45 2.27 8.30
CA ARG A 70 0.56 2.37 9.77
C ARG A 70 1.92 1.88 10.26
N GLY A 71 2.61 2.68 11.08
CA GLY A 71 3.94 2.36 11.59
C GLY A 71 5.09 2.57 10.61
N TYR A 72 4.84 3.21 9.46
CA TYR A 72 5.85 3.55 8.47
C TYR A 72 5.82 5.04 8.12
N GLY A 73 6.94 5.51 7.62
CA GLY A 73 7.10 6.87 7.12
C GLY A 73 6.60 7.92 8.11
N GLU A 74 5.75 8.80 7.61
CA GLU A 74 5.18 9.91 8.37
C GLU A 74 3.79 9.61 8.95
N THR A 75 3.23 8.41 8.74
CA THR A 75 1.96 7.98 9.36
C THR A 75 2.15 7.74 10.85
N THR A 76 1.12 8.00 11.64
CA THR A 76 1.14 7.80 13.11
C THR A 76 1.66 6.43 13.49
N TRP A 77 2.62 6.43 14.42
CA TRP A 77 3.18 5.22 15.01
C TRP A 77 2.44 4.88 16.31
N LEU A 78 2.07 3.60 16.44
CA LEU A 78 1.47 3.08 17.66
C LEU A 78 2.56 2.46 18.54
N HIS A 79 2.50 2.70 19.85
CA HIS A 79 3.36 2.06 20.83
C HIS A 79 2.82 0.67 21.23
N ARG A 80 2.37 -0.12 20.23
CA ARG A 80 1.81 -1.46 20.38
C ARG A 80 2.09 -2.28 19.13
N PRO A 81 2.06 -3.62 19.19
CA PRO A 81 2.20 -4.47 18.03
C PRO A 81 1.16 -4.15 16.93
N TYR A 82 1.56 -4.33 15.70
CA TYR A 82 0.68 -4.19 14.54
C TYR A 82 0.11 -5.55 14.16
N TRP A 83 -1.20 -5.61 13.99
CA TRP A 83 -1.88 -6.80 13.53
C TRP A 83 -2.15 -6.70 12.02
N PHE A 84 -1.75 -7.73 11.28
CA PHE A 84 -1.77 -7.66 9.81
C PHE A 84 -3.16 -7.36 9.21
N PRO A 85 -4.28 -7.88 9.75
CA PRO A 85 -5.62 -7.49 9.32
C PRO A 85 -5.96 -6.00 9.42
N ASP A 86 -5.27 -5.25 10.28
CA ASP A 86 -5.46 -3.80 10.33
C ASP A 86 -5.10 -3.10 9.02
N TYR A 87 -4.10 -3.60 8.29
CA TYR A 87 -3.73 -3.04 6.98
C TYR A 87 -4.83 -3.19 5.94
N TYR A 88 -5.59 -4.31 5.96
CA TYR A 88 -6.75 -4.49 5.06
C TYR A 88 -7.86 -3.51 5.39
N ALA A 89 -8.14 -3.32 6.67
CA ALA A 89 -9.16 -2.39 7.12
C ALA A 89 -8.76 -0.92 6.87
N ASP A 90 -7.45 -0.60 6.98
CA ASP A 90 -6.94 0.71 6.62
C ASP A 90 -7.03 0.96 5.12
N LEU A 91 -6.71 -0.04 4.30
CA LEU A 91 -6.90 0.04 2.85
C LEU A 91 -8.37 0.29 2.50
N GLU A 92 -9.31 -0.45 3.10
CA GLU A 92 -10.75 -0.21 2.91
C GLU A 92 -11.12 1.24 3.20
N ALA A 93 -10.66 1.78 4.34
CA ALA A 93 -10.96 3.15 4.76
C ALA A 93 -10.29 4.20 3.84
N LEU A 94 -9.04 3.97 3.41
CA LEU A 94 -8.35 4.83 2.44
C LEU A 94 -9.08 4.84 1.09
N LEU A 95 -9.51 3.67 0.60
CA LEU A 95 -10.29 3.59 -0.64
C LEU A 95 -11.65 4.26 -0.52
N ALA A 96 -12.31 4.14 0.63
CA ALA A 96 -13.58 4.83 0.90
C ALA A 96 -13.40 6.35 0.94
N HIS A 97 -12.26 6.85 1.43
CA HIS A 97 -11.96 8.27 1.49
C HIS A 97 -11.68 8.86 0.10
N TYR A 98 -10.79 8.23 -0.68
CA TYR A 98 -10.33 8.79 -1.96
C TYR A 98 -11.18 8.39 -3.17
N ALA A 99 -11.85 7.24 -3.09
CA ALA A 99 -12.63 6.67 -4.18
C ALA A 99 -13.89 5.97 -3.62
N PRO A 100 -14.84 6.73 -3.05
CA PRO A 100 -16.02 6.16 -2.39
C PRO A 100 -16.91 5.36 -3.34
N ALA A 101 -16.90 5.70 -4.62
CA ALA A 101 -17.71 5.04 -5.64
C ALA A 101 -16.84 4.26 -6.63
N GLY A 102 -17.30 3.05 -6.97
CA GLY A 102 -16.71 2.24 -8.04
C GLY A 102 -15.41 1.52 -7.66
N PRO A 103 -14.92 0.70 -8.60
CA PRO A 103 -13.70 -0.05 -8.42
C PRO A 103 -12.46 0.80 -8.70
N VAL A 104 -11.36 0.47 -8.03
CA VAL A 104 -10.07 1.16 -8.09
C VAL A 104 -8.99 0.32 -8.77
N ARG A 105 -7.86 0.95 -9.09
CA ARG A 105 -6.64 0.29 -9.55
C ARG A 105 -5.64 0.26 -8.40
N LEU A 106 -5.07 -0.92 -8.14
CA LEU A 106 -4.06 -1.14 -7.10
C LEU A 106 -2.75 -1.59 -7.73
N VAL A 107 -1.66 -1.00 -7.26
CA VAL A 107 -0.29 -1.45 -7.53
C VAL A 107 0.37 -1.65 -6.18
N GLY A 108 0.73 -2.86 -5.84
CA GLY A 108 1.40 -3.18 -4.58
C GLY A 108 2.79 -3.75 -4.81
N HIS A 109 3.74 -3.34 -3.98
CA HIS A 109 5.08 -3.90 -3.93
C HIS A 109 5.26 -4.74 -2.66
N SER A 110 5.76 -5.96 -2.77
CA SER A 110 6.10 -6.84 -1.65
C SER A 110 4.94 -6.95 -0.64
N MET A 111 5.08 -6.45 0.60
CA MET A 111 4.00 -6.41 1.59
C MET A 111 2.74 -5.71 1.07
N GLY A 112 2.89 -4.59 0.35
CA GLY A 112 1.76 -3.89 -0.28
C GLY A 112 1.06 -4.72 -1.35
N ALA A 113 1.80 -5.57 -2.07
CA ALA A 113 1.23 -6.52 -3.03
C ALA A 113 0.43 -7.62 -2.31
N ASN A 114 0.93 -8.13 -1.18
CA ASN A 114 0.20 -9.07 -0.33
C ASN A 114 -1.12 -8.46 0.16
N ILE A 115 -1.06 -7.26 0.72
CA ILE A 115 -2.25 -6.54 1.21
C ILE A 115 -3.26 -6.34 0.07
N ALA A 116 -2.80 -5.85 -1.08
CA ALA A 116 -3.66 -5.62 -2.25
C ALA A 116 -4.29 -6.90 -2.79
N GLY A 117 -3.51 -7.99 -2.85
CA GLY A 117 -3.98 -9.29 -3.34
C GLY A 117 -5.04 -9.90 -2.45
N ILE A 118 -4.82 -9.91 -1.13
CA ILE A 118 -5.81 -10.39 -0.17
C ILE A 118 -7.05 -9.51 -0.19
N TYR A 119 -6.88 -8.19 -0.21
CA TYR A 119 -8.01 -7.25 -0.32
C TYR A 119 -8.83 -7.49 -1.59
N ALA A 120 -8.20 -7.71 -2.74
CA ALA A 120 -8.88 -8.01 -3.99
C ALA A 120 -9.70 -9.31 -3.91
N GLY A 121 -9.22 -10.30 -3.18
CA GLY A 121 -9.97 -11.54 -2.89
C GLY A 121 -11.17 -11.31 -1.97
N LEU A 122 -11.03 -10.42 -0.97
CA LEU A 122 -12.11 -10.09 -0.03
C LEU A 122 -13.17 -9.15 -0.62
N ARG A 123 -12.77 -8.28 -1.53
CA ARG A 123 -13.61 -7.22 -2.14
C ARG A 123 -13.42 -7.15 -3.65
N PRO A 124 -13.69 -8.23 -4.40
CA PRO A 124 -13.40 -8.27 -5.84
C PRO A 124 -14.14 -7.17 -6.61
N GLN A 125 -15.32 -6.77 -6.16
CA GLN A 125 -16.10 -5.68 -6.78
C GLN A 125 -15.46 -4.29 -6.59
N ARG A 126 -14.51 -4.15 -5.65
CA ARG A 126 -13.80 -2.89 -5.38
C ARG A 126 -12.49 -2.75 -6.15
N VAL A 127 -12.05 -3.78 -6.85
CA VAL A 127 -10.75 -3.78 -7.53
C VAL A 127 -10.93 -4.01 -9.04
N ALA A 128 -10.74 -2.96 -9.82
CA ALA A 128 -10.81 -3.03 -11.28
C ALA A 128 -9.56 -3.64 -11.91
N ARG A 129 -8.40 -3.34 -11.35
CA ARG A 129 -7.09 -3.81 -11.81
C ARG A 129 -6.16 -3.96 -10.62
N LEU A 130 -5.33 -5.00 -10.65
CA LEU A 130 -4.32 -5.27 -9.65
C LEU A 130 -2.99 -5.57 -10.35
N ALA A 131 -1.92 -4.87 -9.95
CA ALA A 131 -0.55 -5.21 -10.28
C ALA A 131 0.20 -5.55 -8.99
N MET A 132 0.83 -6.71 -8.95
CA MET A 132 1.61 -7.20 -7.82
C MET A 132 3.08 -7.25 -8.23
N LEU A 133 3.90 -6.42 -7.59
CA LEU A 133 5.32 -6.31 -7.87
C LEU A 133 6.08 -7.07 -6.79
N ASP A 134 6.90 -8.03 -7.23
CA ASP A 134 7.79 -8.85 -6.38
C ASP A 134 7.07 -9.60 -5.24
N PHE A 135 5.84 -10.04 -5.49
CA PHE A 135 5.07 -10.89 -4.58
C PHE A 135 3.92 -11.58 -5.29
N ILE A 136 3.88 -12.92 -5.24
CA ILE A 136 2.79 -13.74 -5.81
C ILE A 136 2.00 -14.46 -4.70
N GLY A 137 2.41 -14.33 -3.46
CA GLY A 137 1.88 -15.04 -2.30
C GLY A 137 2.92 -15.96 -1.67
N LEU A 138 2.73 -16.26 -0.40
CA LEU A 138 3.50 -17.29 0.28
C LEU A 138 2.93 -18.64 -0.16
N LYS A 139 3.78 -19.50 -0.72
CA LYS A 139 3.42 -20.90 -0.95
C LYS A 139 3.26 -21.54 0.44
N ALA A 140 2.02 -21.78 0.85
CA ALA A 140 1.80 -22.63 2.01
C ALA A 140 2.38 -24.02 1.71
N PRO A 141 3.18 -24.62 2.59
CA PRO A 141 3.49 -26.03 2.49
C PRO A 141 2.20 -26.81 2.34
N ALA A 142 2.18 -27.80 1.43
CA ALA A 142 0.96 -28.54 1.06
C ALA A 142 0.32 -29.31 2.23
N ASP A 143 1.04 -29.47 3.32
CA ASP A 143 0.71 -30.24 4.52
C ASP A 143 0.42 -29.38 5.76
N VAL A 144 0.35 -28.04 5.62
CA VAL A 144 0.13 -27.16 6.76
C VAL A 144 -1.25 -26.54 6.72
N ASP A 145 -2.05 -26.89 7.70
CA ASP A 145 -3.34 -26.28 7.98
C ASP A 145 -3.13 -24.84 8.50
N ALA A 146 -3.66 -23.85 7.76
CA ALA A 146 -3.54 -22.44 8.10
C ALA A 146 -4.06 -22.10 9.53
N PRO A 147 -5.15 -22.68 10.02
CA PRO A 147 -5.56 -22.54 11.42
C PRO A 147 -4.54 -23.07 12.43
N GLN A 148 -3.88 -24.18 12.15
CA GLN A 148 -2.83 -24.71 13.01
C GLN A 148 -1.59 -23.84 13.04
N GLN A 149 -1.22 -23.25 11.90
CA GLN A 149 -0.10 -22.29 11.84
C GLN A 149 -0.38 -21.06 12.69
N LEU A 150 -1.58 -20.49 12.55
CA LEU A 150 -1.98 -19.33 13.35
C LEU A 150 -2.03 -19.69 14.85
N GLY A 151 -2.52 -20.90 15.20
CA GLY A 151 -2.51 -21.39 16.56
C GLY A 151 -1.12 -21.44 17.14
N ARG A 152 -0.16 -22.06 16.43
CA ARG A 152 1.27 -22.10 16.86
C ARG A 152 1.88 -20.71 17.00
N TRP A 153 1.52 -19.79 16.12
CA TRP A 153 1.97 -18.40 16.23
C TRP A 153 1.41 -17.74 17.49
N LEU A 154 0.12 -17.93 17.78
CA LEU A 154 -0.51 -17.42 19.00
C LEU A 154 0.13 -18.00 20.26
N ASP A 155 0.38 -19.32 20.28
CA ASP A 155 1.03 -19.99 21.40
C ASP A 155 2.45 -19.46 21.66
N ALA A 156 3.14 -19.02 20.61
CA ALA A 156 4.47 -18.43 20.71
C ALA A 156 4.46 -16.96 21.21
N GLN A 157 3.30 -16.31 21.31
CA GLN A 157 3.16 -14.95 21.84
C GLN A 157 2.83 -14.91 23.33
N LEU A 158 2.49 -16.04 23.93
CA LEU A 158 2.16 -16.21 25.36
C LEU A 158 3.36 -16.71 26.16
#